data_3406b6860aeabc9b264b7cb86b54f415
#
_entry.id   3406b6860aeabc9b264b7cb86b54f415
#
_cell.length_a   1.000
_cell.length_b   1.000
_cell.length_c   1.000
_cell.angle_alpha   90.00
_cell.angle_beta   90.00
_cell.angle_gamma   90.00
#
_symmetry.space_group_name_H-M   'P 1'
#
loop_
_entity.id
_entity.type
_entity.pdbx_description
1 polymer ?
#
loop_
_entity_poly.entity_id
_entity_poly.type
_entity_poly.pdbx_seq_one_letter_code
_entity_poly.pdbx_strand_id
1 'polypeptide(L)'
;MLANRYRSLLKSFPSGDDLCVLIENHLQSVQAMLADCAKKAFGRLAETVAHTLGAGGKMIRPTLTLLSAWAVGEVNERTIAYATAIELIHTASLLHDDVIDDASVRRCKPTVNYVWGDKAAITTGDFMLACAFELLAKHNDERILRDIAETAQQMCCGQMLESTHSFNLGMSYEEYLEIIKLKTGKLFASACFAGGISAGASPEEARCLKEFGLLVGIAFQMIDDLLDFIGTENELGKPVGQDMRHGKITLPLIELIRVFEADEESNLAGWLLKKLKEREVDDELIAFLRQAIVQRRIDERVKSVAKSFIDDAINALRNLRGKRWEVLSHVASLIHEW
;
A
#
# COMPACT_ATOMS: atom_id res chain seq x y z
N MET A 1 16.41 -0.72 2.72
CA MET A 1 16.23 0.03 3.99
C MET A 1 15.15 -0.58 4.87
N LEU A 2 13.96 -0.86 4.39
CA LEU A 2 12.84 -1.43 5.17
C LEU A 2 13.06 -2.84 5.68
N ALA A 3 13.62 -3.75 4.88
CA ALA A 3 13.99 -5.10 5.34
C ALA A 3 14.89 -5.06 6.59
N ASN A 4 15.79 -4.09 6.66
CA ASN A 4 16.66 -3.90 7.84
C ASN A 4 15.90 -3.34 9.05
N ARG A 5 14.86 -2.50 8.84
CA ARG A 5 14.01 -2.00 9.93
C ARG A 5 13.10 -3.11 10.48
N TYR A 6 12.46 -3.91 9.62
CA TYR A 6 11.70 -5.09 10.07
C TYR A 6 12.59 -6.08 10.83
N ARG A 7 13.81 -6.31 10.34
CA ARG A 7 14.78 -7.17 11.01
C ARG A 7 15.17 -6.66 12.40
N SER A 8 15.45 -5.36 12.52
CA SER A 8 15.75 -4.72 13.81
C SER A 8 14.63 -4.88 14.82
N LEU A 9 13.40 -4.84 14.36
CA LEU A 9 12.20 -4.85 15.19
C LEU A 9 11.70 -6.23 15.57
N LEU A 10 11.71 -7.16 14.62
CA LEU A 10 11.45 -8.55 14.96
C LEU A 10 12.47 -9.06 15.96
N LYS A 11 13.72 -8.55 15.92
CA LYS A 11 14.76 -8.86 16.90
C LYS A 11 14.48 -8.39 18.33
N SER A 12 13.67 -7.34 18.51
CA SER A 12 13.26 -6.88 19.84
C SER A 12 12.16 -7.76 20.47
N PHE A 13 11.62 -8.72 19.74
CA PHE A 13 10.62 -9.66 20.23
C PHE A 13 11.28 -10.84 20.97
N PRO A 14 10.68 -11.45 22.01
CA PRO A 14 11.28 -12.53 22.82
C PRO A 14 11.66 -13.83 22.10
N SER A 15 11.43 -13.96 20.83
CA SER A 15 11.96 -15.01 19.91
C SER A 15 12.32 -14.39 18.57
N GLY A 16 12.75 -13.13 18.61
CA GLY A 16 12.82 -12.28 17.43
C GLY A 16 13.83 -12.73 16.39
N ASP A 17 14.98 -13.27 16.79
CA ASP A 17 15.99 -13.75 15.83
C ASP A 17 15.45 -14.97 15.05
N ASP A 18 14.81 -15.93 15.71
CA ASP A 18 14.21 -17.11 15.07
C ASP A 18 13.05 -16.73 14.17
N LEU A 19 12.21 -15.78 14.59
CA LEU A 19 11.10 -15.28 13.79
C LEU A 19 11.59 -14.50 12.56
N CYS A 20 12.64 -13.69 12.69
CA CYS A 20 13.25 -13.01 11.56
C CYS A 20 13.72 -13.99 10.49
N VAL A 21 14.45 -15.01 10.90
CA VAL A 21 14.95 -16.06 10.00
C VAL A 21 13.79 -16.80 9.34
N LEU A 22 12.76 -17.14 10.12
CA LEU A 22 11.57 -17.82 9.62
C LEU A 22 10.86 -17.00 8.53
N ILE A 23 10.58 -15.73 8.80
CA ILE A 23 9.89 -14.84 7.85
C ILE A 23 10.76 -14.58 6.62
N GLU A 24 12.07 -14.38 6.78
CA GLU A 24 12.99 -14.22 5.65
C GLU A 24 13.02 -15.44 4.73
N ASN A 25 13.06 -16.65 5.29
CA ASN A 25 13.00 -17.89 4.51
C ASN A 25 11.69 -18.03 3.74
N HIS A 26 10.56 -17.68 4.36
CA HIS A 26 9.27 -17.70 3.68
C HIS A 26 9.15 -16.60 2.62
N LEU A 27 9.71 -15.40 2.84
CA LEU A 27 9.78 -14.37 1.81
C LEU A 27 10.64 -14.79 0.62
N GLN A 28 11.72 -15.53 0.83
CA GLN A 28 12.49 -16.14 -0.26
C GLN A 28 11.64 -17.15 -1.06
N SER A 29 10.80 -17.94 -0.37
CA SER A 29 9.86 -18.84 -1.03
C SER A 29 8.80 -18.08 -1.86
N VAL A 30 8.29 -16.96 -1.36
CA VAL A 30 7.40 -16.06 -2.12
C VAL A 30 8.13 -15.52 -3.36
N GLN A 31 9.37 -15.06 -3.23
CA GLN A 31 10.16 -14.56 -4.35
C GLN A 31 10.45 -15.65 -5.40
N ALA A 32 10.73 -16.87 -4.97
CA ALA A 32 10.90 -18.01 -5.86
C ALA A 32 9.61 -18.30 -6.65
N MET A 33 8.45 -18.27 -5.97
CA MET A 33 7.15 -18.49 -6.62
C MET A 33 6.77 -17.35 -7.59
N LEU A 34 7.10 -16.09 -7.28
CA LEU A 34 6.99 -14.96 -8.21
C LEU A 34 7.85 -15.19 -9.46
N ALA A 35 9.10 -15.64 -9.28
CA ALA A 35 9.99 -15.96 -10.38
C ALA A 35 9.47 -17.13 -11.24
N ASP A 36 8.84 -18.13 -10.63
CA ASP A 36 8.22 -19.24 -11.37
C ASP A 36 7.00 -18.78 -12.19
N CYS A 37 6.20 -17.86 -11.69
CA CYS A 37 5.15 -17.21 -12.47
C CYS A 37 5.75 -16.46 -13.69
N ALA A 38 6.84 -15.74 -13.49
CA ALA A 38 7.51 -15.01 -14.57
C ALA A 38 8.01 -15.92 -15.70
N LYS A 39 8.44 -17.14 -15.40
CA LYS A 39 8.89 -18.13 -16.41
C LYS A 39 7.82 -18.56 -17.41
N LYS A 40 6.53 -18.31 -17.12
CA LYS A 40 5.41 -18.59 -18.03
C LYS A 40 5.29 -17.55 -19.15
N ALA A 41 5.88 -16.38 -18.97
CA ALA A 41 5.90 -15.34 -19.99
C ALA A 41 6.94 -15.64 -21.06
N PHE A 42 6.69 -15.15 -22.28
CA PHE A 42 7.62 -15.31 -23.41
C PHE A 42 7.70 -14.03 -24.25
N GLY A 43 8.77 -13.91 -25.04
CA GLY A 43 8.99 -12.73 -25.89
C GLY A 43 9.07 -11.45 -25.08
N ARG A 44 8.48 -10.36 -25.58
CA ARG A 44 8.49 -9.06 -24.92
C ARG A 44 7.80 -9.08 -23.55
N LEU A 45 6.78 -9.92 -23.36
CA LEU A 45 6.12 -10.07 -22.08
C LEU A 45 7.10 -10.58 -21.00
N ALA A 46 8.00 -11.50 -21.34
CA ALA A 46 9.03 -11.95 -20.41
C ALA A 46 9.99 -10.82 -20.00
N GLU A 47 10.34 -9.92 -20.93
CA GLU A 47 11.19 -8.75 -20.65
C GLU A 47 10.50 -7.79 -19.68
N THR A 48 9.22 -7.45 -19.93
CA THR A 48 8.47 -6.52 -19.08
C THR A 48 8.17 -7.09 -17.70
N VAL A 49 7.84 -8.38 -17.58
CA VAL A 49 7.67 -9.08 -16.30
C VAL A 49 8.98 -9.11 -15.52
N ALA A 50 10.10 -9.45 -16.16
CA ALA A 50 11.42 -9.48 -15.53
C ALA A 50 11.84 -8.08 -15.06
N HIS A 51 11.59 -7.04 -15.85
CA HIS A 51 11.84 -5.64 -15.47
C HIS A 51 11.05 -5.26 -14.22
N THR A 52 9.76 -5.56 -14.20
CA THR A 52 8.85 -5.23 -13.09
C THR A 52 9.24 -5.93 -11.79
N LEU A 53 9.42 -7.25 -11.82
CA LEU A 53 9.83 -8.02 -10.63
C LEU A 53 11.26 -7.67 -10.19
N GLY A 54 12.16 -7.37 -11.15
CA GLY A 54 13.52 -6.92 -10.88
C GLY A 54 13.62 -5.52 -10.25
N ALA A 55 12.55 -4.72 -10.25
CA ALA A 55 12.50 -3.47 -9.51
C ALA A 55 12.39 -3.68 -7.98
N GLY A 56 12.11 -4.91 -7.56
CA GLY A 56 11.96 -5.26 -6.15
C GLY A 56 10.73 -4.61 -5.51
N GLY A 57 10.65 -4.71 -4.18
CA GLY A 57 9.57 -4.12 -3.39
C GLY A 57 9.81 -4.29 -1.91
N LYS A 58 9.04 -3.56 -1.13
CA LYS A 58 9.11 -3.64 0.34
C LYS A 58 8.51 -4.94 0.89
N MET A 59 7.79 -5.72 0.07
CA MET A 59 7.13 -6.99 0.41
C MET A 59 6.23 -6.89 1.66
N ILE A 60 5.60 -5.74 1.88
CA ILE A 60 4.81 -5.47 3.10
C ILE A 60 3.60 -6.40 3.18
N ARG A 61 2.85 -6.54 2.08
CA ARG A 61 1.65 -7.38 2.03
C ARG A 61 1.98 -8.87 2.19
N PRO A 62 2.98 -9.43 1.49
CA PRO A 62 3.48 -10.77 1.79
C PRO A 62 3.89 -10.95 3.25
N THR A 63 4.62 -9.99 3.82
CA THR A 63 5.04 -10.06 5.24
C THR A 63 3.84 -10.11 6.17
N LEU A 64 2.83 -9.27 5.96
CA LEU A 64 1.61 -9.27 6.76
C LEU A 64 0.82 -10.58 6.60
N THR A 65 0.78 -11.17 5.39
CA THR A 65 0.16 -12.48 5.16
C THR A 65 0.86 -13.57 5.98
N LEU A 66 2.19 -13.60 5.94
CA LEU A 66 3.01 -14.58 6.68
C LEU A 66 2.87 -14.41 8.20
N LEU A 67 2.92 -13.18 8.69
CA LEU A 67 2.78 -12.88 10.12
C LEU A 67 1.36 -13.16 10.63
N SER A 68 0.33 -12.91 9.83
CA SER A 68 -1.06 -13.23 10.18
C SER A 68 -1.28 -14.75 10.26
N ALA A 69 -0.65 -15.52 9.38
CA ALA A 69 -0.64 -16.97 9.48
C ALA A 69 0.05 -17.44 10.75
N TRP A 70 1.24 -16.90 11.02
CA TRP A 70 2.02 -17.25 12.22
C TRP A 70 1.32 -16.87 13.52
N ALA A 71 0.54 -15.79 13.52
CA ALA A 71 -0.19 -15.33 14.69
C ALA A 71 -1.26 -16.32 15.18
N VAL A 72 -1.85 -17.11 14.28
CA VAL A 72 -2.94 -18.05 14.58
C VAL A 72 -2.58 -19.53 14.42
N GLY A 73 -1.50 -19.83 13.68
CA GLY A 73 -1.06 -21.20 13.41
C GLY A 73 0.35 -21.26 12.84
N GLU A 74 0.56 -22.11 11.84
CA GLU A 74 1.86 -22.27 11.20
C GLU A 74 1.78 -21.82 9.72
N VAL A 75 2.85 -21.18 9.25
CA VAL A 75 3.03 -20.84 7.84
C VAL A 75 3.17 -22.13 7.03
N ASN A 76 2.43 -22.24 5.94
CA ASN A 76 2.42 -23.41 5.07
C ASN A 76 2.44 -23.01 3.58
N GLU A 77 2.42 -24.01 2.69
CA GLU A 77 2.47 -23.79 1.24
C GLU A 77 1.33 -22.90 0.73
N ARG A 78 0.11 -23.04 1.30
CA ARG A 78 -1.02 -22.18 0.93
C ARG A 78 -0.79 -20.73 1.34
N THR A 79 -0.17 -20.51 2.52
CA THR A 79 0.20 -19.16 2.96
C THR A 79 1.14 -18.49 1.97
N ILE A 80 2.17 -19.20 1.50
CA ILE A 80 3.14 -18.71 0.52
C ILE A 80 2.44 -18.40 -0.81
N ALA A 81 1.56 -19.29 -1.28
CA ALA A 81 0.80 -19.08 -2.51
C ALA A 81 -0.11 -17.83 -2.42
N TYR A 82 -0.80 -17.64 -1.30
CA TYR A 82 -1.66 -16.47 -1.10
C TYR A 82 -0.85 -15.18 -0.98
N ALA A 83 0.26 -15.20 -0.25
CA ALA A 83 1.18 -14.06 -0.17
C ALA A 83 1.72 -13.67 -1.56
N THR A 84 2.05 -14.68 -2.39
CA THR A 84 2.50 -14.47 -3.77
C THR A 84 1.39 -13.89 -4.65
N ALA A 85 0.18 -14.43 -4.58
CA ALA A 85 -0.97 -13.94 -5.36
C ALA A 85 -1.29 -12.48 -5.02
N ILE A 86 -1.27 -12.12 -3.73
CA ILE A 86 -1.51 -10.74 -3.26
C ILE A 86 -0.42 -9.79 -3.78
N GLU A 87 0.85 -10.19 -3.78
CA GLU A 87 1.92 -9.36 -4.32
C GLU A 87 1.83 -9.21 -5.84
N LEU A 88 1.39 -10.24 -6.57
CA LEU A 88 1.10 -10.17 -8.01
C LEU A 88 -0.02 -9.18 -8.30
N ILE A 89 -1.13 -9.23 -7.54
CA ILE A 89 -2.25 -8.29 -7.67
C ILE A 89 -1.79 -6.86 -7.39
N HIS A 90 -1.02 -6.65 -6.32
CA HIS A 90 -0.44 -5.35 -6.02
C HIS A 90 0.48 -4.86 -7.13
N THR A 91 1.34 -5.72 -7.65
CA THR A 91 2.27 -5.34 -8.73
C THR A 91 1.52 -5.03 -10.03
N ALA A 92 0.47 -5.77 -10.34
CA ALA A 92 -0.42 -5.50 -11.47
C ALA A 92 -1.10 -4.13 -11.32
N SER A 93 -1.64 -3.80 -10.14
CA SER A 93 -2.25 -2.50 -9.90
C SER A 93 -1.26 -1.35 -10.09
N LEU A 94 0.00 -1.51 -9.67
CA LEU A 94 1.03 -0.50 -9.89
C LEU A 94 1.34 -0.28 -11.38
N LEU A 95 1.33 -1.34 -12.20
CA LEU A 95 1.52 -1.23 -13.66
C LEU A 95 0.38 -0.46 -14.33
N HIS A 96 -0.85 -0.71 -13.90
CA HIS A 96 -2.02 0.01 -14.39
C HIS A 96 -2.02 1.47 -13.90
N ASP A 97 -1.68 1.72 -12.64
CA ASP A 97 -1.55 3.06 -12.08
C ASP A 97 -0.47 3.87 -12.80
N ASP A 98 0.68 3.26 -13.16
CA ASP A 98 1.74 3.92 -13.92
C ASP A 98 1.25 4.45 -15.27
N VAL A 99 0.33 3.73 -15.93
CA VAL A 99 -0.30 4.17 -17.18
C VAL A 99 -1.31 5.29 -16.92
N ILE A 100 -2.16 5.16 -15.89
CA ILE A 100 -3.18 6.14 -15.54
C ILE A 100 -2.55 7.47 -15.14
N ASP A 101 -1.46 7.42 -14.38
CA ASP A 101 -0.72 8.58 -13.87
C ASP A 101 0.35 9.10 -14.85
N ASP A 102 0.52 8.48 -16.04
CA ASP A 102 1.61 8.78 -16.98
C ASP A 102 3.00 8.81 -16.30
N ALA A 103 3.21 7.91 -15.37
CA ALA A 103 4.42 7.88 -14.56
C ALA A 103 5.62 7.37 -15.35
N SER A 104 6.75 8.10 -15.30
CA SER A 104 7.99 7.73 -16.01
C SER A 104 8.98 6.95 -15.14
N VAL A 105 8.88 7.07 -13.81
CA VAL A 105 9.80 6.46 -12.84
C VAL A 105 9.05 5.87 -11.67
N ARG A 106 9.42 4.65 -11.26
CA ARG A 106 8.96 3.97 -10.06
C ARG A 106 10.09 3.17 -9.43
N ARG A 107 10.29 3.28 -8.10
CA ARG A 107 11.36 2.59 -7.37
C ARG A 107 12.75 2.83 -7.98
N CYS A 108 13.04 4.07 -8.36
CA CYS A 108 14.29 4.51 -9.00
C CYS A 108 14.56 3.82 -10.35
N LYS A 109 13.56 3.24 -11.01
CA LYS A 109 13.68 2.64 -12.35
C LYS A 109 12.63 3.23 -13.29
N PRO A 110 12.91 3.31 -14.61
CA PRO A 110 11.89 3.64 -15.59
C PRO A 110 10.72 2.67 -15.53
N THR A 111 9.50 3.18 -15.70
CA THR A 111 8.27 2.36 -15.72
C THR A 111 8.13 1.58 -17.03
N VAL A 112 7.28 0.55 -17.04
CA VAL A 112 7.04 -0.28 -18.25
C VAL A 112 6.36 0.54 -19.33
N ASN A 113 5.39 1.40 -19.00
CA ASN A 113 4.73 2.30 -19.96
C ASN A 113 5.71 3.27 -20.60
N TYR A 114 6.66 3.82 -19.85
CA TYR A 114 7.68 4.72 -20.37
C TYR A 114 8.64 4.04 -21.36
N VAL A 115 9.05 2.79 -21.08
CA VAL A 115 10.06 2.09 -21.92
C VAL A 115 9.42 1.35 -23.10
N TRP A 116 8.26 0.69 -22.88
CA TRP A 116 7.61 -0.20 -23.86
C TRP A 116 6.21 0.24 -24.29
N GLY A 117 5.72 1.36 -23.74
CA GLY A 117 4.41 1.92 -24.02
C GLY A 117 3.28 1.29 -23.17
N ASP A 118 2.14 2.01 -23.10
CA ASP A 118 0.98 1.68 -22.26
C ASP A 118 0.42 0.27 -22.51
N LYS A 119 0.35 -0.14 -23.79
CA LYS A 119 -0.13 -1.48 -24.15
C LYS A 119 0.70 -2.60 -23.50
N ALA A 120 2.03 -2.39 -23.39
CA ALA A 120 2.91 -3.37 -22.76
C ALA A 120 2.66 -3.38 -21.22
N ALA A 121 2.50 -2.22 -20.60
CA ALA A 121 2.22 -2.12 -19.16
C ALA A 121 0.88 -2.78 -18.79
N ILE A 122 -0.20 -2.45 -19.50
CA ILE A 122 -1.53 -3.03 -19.31
C ILE A 122 -1.46 -4.56 -19.48
N THR A 123 -0.90 -5.05 -20.58
CA THR A 123 -0.81 -6.50 -20.82
C THR A 123 0.03 -7.23 -19.79
N THR A 124 1.09 -6.59 -19.28
CA THR A 124 1.92 -7.15 -18.21
C THR A 124 1.14 -7.23 -16.90
N GLY A 125 0.36 -6.21 -16.56
CA GLY A 125 -0.54 -6.22 -15.40
C GLY A 125 -1.59 -7.32 -15.49
N ASP A 126 -2.26 -7.46 -16.63
CA ASP A 126 -3.25 -8.52 -16.86
C ASP A 126 -2.65 -9.92 -16.74
N PHE A 127 -1.43 -10.11 -17.27
CA PHE A 127 -0.70 -11.36 -17.10
C PHE A 127 -0.42 -11.68 -15.63
N MET A 128 0.01 -10.70 -14.84
CA MET A 128 0.24 -10.88 -13.41
C MET A 128 -1.05 -11.20 -12.64
N LEU A 129 -2.16 -10.56 -12.99
CA LEU A 129 -3.48 -10.88 -12.42
C LEU A 129 -3.87 -12.33 -12.76
N ALA A 130 -3.68 -12.77 -14.00
CA ALA A 130 -3.96 -14.14 -14.40
C ALA A 130 -3.12 -15.16 -13.63
N CYS A 131 -1.83 -14.89 -13.40
CA CYS A 131 -0.97 -15.71 -12.55
C CYS A 131 -1.45 -15.77 -11.10
N ALA A 132 -1.91 -14.63 -10.54
CA ALA A 132 -2.46 -14.60 -9.19
C ALA A 132 -3.70 -15.47 -9.06
N PHE A 133 -4.66 -15.36 -9.98
CA PHE A 133 -5.86 -16.18 -9.98
C PHE A 133 -5.55 -17.68 -10.19
N GLU A 134 -4.56 -18.02 -11.01
CA GLU A 134 -4.11 -19.41 -11.14
C GLU A 134 -3.58 -19.99 -9.82
N LEU A 135 -2.78 -19.20 -9.06
CA LEU A 135 -2.28 -19.61 -7.75
C LEU A 135 -3.43 -19.83 -6.75
N LEU A 136 -4.39 -18.91 -6.72
CA LEU A 136 -5.56 -19.01 -5.84
C LEU A 136 -6.43 -20.22 -6.16
N ALA A 137 -6.66 -20.47 -7.45
CA ALA A 137 -7.48 -21.59 -7.92
C ALA A 137 -6.87 -22.96 -7.57
N LYS A 138 -5.54 -23.11 -7.55
CA LYS A 138 -4.86 -24.35 -7.17
C LYS A 138 -5.20 -24.85 -5.77
N HIS A 139 -5.48 -23.92 -4.84
CA HIS A 139 -5.79 -24.25 -3.45
C HIS A 139 -7.28 -24.39 -3.16
N ASN A 140 -8.15 -24.06 -4.11
CA ASN A 140 -9.60 -24.27 -4.11
C ASN A 140 -10.30 -23.83 -2.79
N ASP A 141 -9.87 -22.72 -2.20
CA ASP A 141 -10.54 -22.10 -1.04
C ASP A 141 -11.46 -20.97 -1.52
N GLU A 142 -12.76 -21.28 -1.56
CA GLU A 142 -13.77 -20.34 -2.05
C GLU A 142 -13.80 -19.04 -1.27
N ARG A 143 -13.49 -19.07 0.04
CA ARG A 143 -13.48 -17.89 0.91
C ARG A 143 -12.41 -16.90 0.44
N ILE A 144 -11.22 -17.40 0.11
CA ILE A 144 -10.10 -16.59 -0.35
C ILE A 144 -10.35 -16.07 -1.76
N LEU A 145 -10.83 -16.94 -2.65
CA LEU A 145 -11.12 -16.55 -4.04
C LEU A 145 -12.18 -15.46 -4.09
N ARG A 146 -13.25 -15.57 -3.30
CA ARG A 146 -14.31 -14.57 -3.18
C ARG A 146 -13.77 -13.26 -2.61
N ASP A 147 -13.04 -13.31 -1.50
CA ASP A 147 -12.47 -12.13 -0.84
C ASP A 147 -11.54 -11.34 -1.78
N ILE A 148 -10.65 -12.03 -2.47
CA ILE A 148 -9.70 -11.42 -3.42
C ILE A 148 -10.44 -10.84 -4.64
N ALA A 149 -11.46 -11.54 -5.17
CA ALA A 149 -12.24 -11.04 -6.30
C ALA A 149 -13.01 -9.76 -5.92
N GLU A 150 -13.66 -9.73 -4.75
CA GLU A 150 -14.33 -8.54 -4.22
C GLU A 150 -13.32 -7.39 -3.98
N THR A 151 -12.14 -7.70 -3.45
CA THR A 151 -11.07 -6.72 -3.22
C THR A 151 -10.59 -6.11 -4.52
N ALA A 152 -10.35 -6.92 -5.56
CA ALA A 152 -9.96 -6.41 -6.88
C ALA A 152 -11.02 -5.47 -7.49
N GLN A 153 -12.31 -5.82 -7.37
CA GLN A 153 -13.41 -4.94 -7.79
C GLN A 153 -13.39 -3.62 -7.03
N GLN A 154 -13.21 -3.66 -5.71
CA GLN A 154 -13.18 -2.47 -4.87
C GLN A 154 -11.97 -1.58 -5.14
N MET A 155 -10.81 -2.17 -5.44
CA MET A 155 -9.63 -1.41 -5.87
C MET A 155 -9.89 -0.64 -7.17
N CYS A 156 -10.57 -1.24 -8.15
CA CYS A 156 -10.99 -0.55 -9.37
C CYS A 156 -11.96 0.61 -9.08
N CYS A 157 -12.92 0.41 -8.16
CA CYS A 157 -13.81 1.49 -7.72
C CYS A 157 -13.03 2.62 -7.05
N GLY A 158 -12.08 2.30 -6.17
CA GLY A 158 -11.21 3.28 -5.50
C GLY A 158 -10.39 4.10 -6.50
N GLN A 159 -9.80 3.44 -7.52
CA GLN A 159 -9.07 4.11 -8.59
C GLN A 159 -9.96 5.04 -9.40
N MET A 160 -11.19 4.63 -9.72
CA MET A 160 -12.14 5.47 -10.46
C MET A 160 -12.60 6.67 -9.63
N LEU A 161 -12.84 6.48 -8.32
CA LEU A 161 -13.17 7.59 -7.41
C LEU A 161 -12.00 8.58 -7.33
N GLU A 162 -10.76 8.12 -7.15
CA GLU A 162 -9.57 8.99 -7.14
C GLU A 162 -9.48 9.82 -8.42
N SER A 163 -9.63 9.19 -9.59
CA SER A 163 -9.59 9.87 -10.89
C SER A 163 -10.71 10.90 -11.04
N THR A 164 -11.91 10.61 -10.53
CA THR A 164 -13.06 11.53 -10.57
C THR A 164 -12.85 12.75 -9.68
N HIS A 165 -12.10 12.60 -8.57
CA HIS A 165 -11.79 13.69 -7.64
C HIS A 165 -10.46 14.39 -7.96
N SER A 166 -9.84 14.10 -9.10
CA SER A 166 -8.60 14.78 -9.50
C SER A 166 -8.81 16.30 -9.58
N PHE A 167 -7.95 17.07 -8.94
CA PHE A 167 -8.04 18.53 -8.78
C PHE A 167 -9.33 19.04 -8.11
N ASN A 168 -10.09 18.18 -7.43
CA ASN A 168 -11.26 18.58 -6.67
C ASN A 168 -10.88 19.11 -5.28
N LEU A 169 -10.66 20.40 -5.17
CA LEU A 169 -10.27 21.07 -3.92
C LEU A 169 -11.37 21.07 -2.84
N GLY A 170 -12.60 20.72 -3.20
CA GLY A 170 -13.71 20.53 -2.27
C GLY A 170 -13.84 19.09 -1.75
N MET A 171 -12.85 18.22 -2.01
CA MET A 171 -12.88 16.85 -1.52
C MET A 171 -12.92 16.82 0.01
N SER A 172 -13.88 16.09 0.57
CA SER A 172 -14.03 15.93 2.01
C SER A 172 -13.04 14.87 2.56
N TYR A 173 -12.86 14.89 3.87
CA TYR A 173 -12.08 13.84 4.57
C TYR A 173 -12.70 12.44 4.36
N GLU A 174 -14.03 12.37 4.37
CA GLU A 174 -14.78 11.12 4.20
C GLU A 174 -14.59 10.53 2.80
N GLU A 175 -14.61 11.36 1.76
CA GLU A 175 -14.33 10.94 0.37
C GLU A 175 -12.88 10.46 0.22
N TYR A 176 -11.92 11.20 0.75
CA TYR A 176 -10.52 10.77 0.81
C TYR A 176 -10.36 9.43 1.53
N LEU A 177 -10.98 9.27 2.70
CA LEU A 177 -10.91 8.04 3.48
C LEU A 177 -11.49 6.85 2.71
N GLU A 178 -12.61 7.03 1.99
CA GLU A 178 -13.19 5.96 1.18
C GLU A 178 -12.26 5.58 0.01
N ILE A 179 -11.63 6.54 -0.66
CA ILE A 179 -10.66 6.27 -1.74
C ILE A 179 -9.51 5.41 -1.23
N ILE A 180 -8.81 5.81 -0.16
CA ILE A 180 -7.65 5.07 0.35
C ILE A 180 -8.03 3.73 0.96
N LYS A 181 -9.22 3.62 1.55
CA LYS A 181 -9.78 2.37 2.04
C LYS A 181 -9.98 1.37 0.92
N LEU A 182 -10.61 1.80 -0.20
CA LEU A 182 -10.87 0.93 -1.34
C LEU A 182 -9.59 0.59 -2.11
N LYS A 183 -8.78 1.58 -2.44
CA LYS A 183 -7.59 1.43 -3.28
C LYS A 183 -6.46 0.68 -2.57
N THR A 184 -6.24 0.97 -1.28
CA THR A 184 -5.10 0.46 -0.52
C THR A 184 -5.53 -0.47 0.63
N GLY A 185 -6.42 -0.01 1.49
CA GLY A 185 -6.81 -0.72 2.73
C GLY A 185 -7.36 -2.12 2.47
N LYS A 186 -8.18 -2.30 1.45
CA LYS A 186 -8.81 -3.59 1.12
C LYS A 186 -7.80 -4.69 0.79
N LEU A 187 -6.73 -4.40 0.07
CA LEU A 187 -5.71 -5.41 -0.24
C LEU A 187 -4.85 -5.76 0.98
N PHE A 188 -4.62 -4.83 1.90
CA PHE A 188 -4.02 -5.12 3.19
C PHE A 188 -4.94 -6.02 4.05
N ALA A 189 -6.24 -5.74 4.05
CA ALA A 189 -7.25 -6.58 4.71
C ALA A 189 -7.23 -8.01 4.18
N SER A 190 -7.23 -8.18 2.86
CA SER A 190 -7.15 -9.50 2.22
C SER A 190 -5.85 -10.22 2.52
N ALA A 191 -4.72 -9.50 2.62
CA ALA A 191 -3.43 -10.06 2.99
C ALA A 191 -3.47 -10.71 4.39
N CYS A 192 -3.99 -9.99 5.37
CA CYS A 192 -4.11 -10.50 6.74
C CYS A 192 -5.17 -11.62 6.85
N PHE A 193 -6.30 -11.46 6.16
CA PHE A 193 -7.36 -12.47 6.12
C PHE A 193 -6.87 -13.79 5.50
N ALA A 194 -6.21 -13.73 4.33
CA ALA A 194 -5.70 -14.91 3.64
C ALA A 194 -4.62 -15.63 4.45
N GLY A 195 -3.74 -14.88 5.12
CA GLY A 195 -2.77 -15.42 6.06
C GLY A 195 -3.45 -16.23 7.17
N GLY A 196 -4.40 -15.63 7.87
CA GLY A 196 -5.15 -16.29 8.93
C GLY A 196 -5.88 -17.56 8.46
N ILE A 197 -6.64 -17.45 7.36
CA ILE A 197 -7.38 -18.59 6.80
C ILE A 197 -6.43 -19.73 6.41
N SER A 198 -5.27 -19.43 5.82
CA SER A 198 -4.29 -20.45 5.42
C SER A 198 -3.77 -21.28 6.59
N ALA A 199 -3.70 -20.67 7.77
CA ALA A 199 -3.18 -21.27 9.01
C ALA A 199 -4.30 -21.82 9.93
N GLY A 200 -5.56 -21.82 9.48
CA GLY A 200 -6.67 -22.42 10.20
C GLY A 200 -7.36 -21.47 11.19
N ALA A 201 -7.31 -20.17 10.99
CA ALA A 201 -8.06 -19.20 11.79
C ALA A 201 -9.56 -19.53 11.85
N SER A 202 -10.15 -19.39 13.01
CA SER A 202 -11.60 -19.39 13.15
C SER A 202 -12.23 -18.21 12.39
N PRO A 203 -13.53 -18.23 12.09
CA PRO A 203 -14.20 -17.12 11.43
C PRO A 203 -14.04 -15.79 12.17
N GLU A 204 -13.98 -15.82 13.50
CA GLU A 204 -13.79 -14.63 14.33
C GLU A 204 -12.36 -14.11 14.25
N GLU A 205 -11.36 -14.99 14.38
CA GLU A 205 -9.95 -14.62 14.24
C GLU A 205 -9.66 -14.07 12.83
N ALA A 206 -10.20 -14.71 11.79
CA ALA A 206 -10.06 -14.25 10.41
C ALA A 206 -10.65 -12.84 10.21
N ARG A 207 -11.81 -12.55 10.85
CA ARG A 207 -12.42 -11.22 10.81
C ARG A 207 -11.56 -10.18 11.52
N CYS A 208 -11.01 -10.50 12.71
CA CYS A 208 -10.10 -9.61 13.44
C CYS A 208 -8.84 -9.29 12.61
N LEU A 209 -8.24 -10.29 11.98
CA LEU A 209 -7.09 -10.10 11.08
C LEU A 209 -7.44 -9.24 9.86
N LYS A 210 -8.63 -9.45 9.27
CA LYS A 210 -9.10 -8.64 8.14
C LYS A 210 -9.27 -7.18 8.53
N GLU A 211 -9.89 -6.91 9.68
CA GLU A 211 -10.07 -5.57 10.24
C GLU A 211 -8.72 -4.91 10.56
N PHE A 212 -7.82 -5.62 11.22
CA PHE A 212 -6.45 -5.18 11.44
C PHE A 212 -5.77 -4.74 10.15
N GLY A 213 -5.79 -5.60 9.13
CA GLY A 213 -5.18 -5.30 7.84
C GLY A 213 -5.77 -4.06 7.19
N LEU A 214 -7.10 -3.88 7.24
CA LEU A 214 -7.79 -2.71 6.71
C LEU A 214 -7.28 -1.42 7.35
N LEU A 215 -7.26 -1.37 8.67
CA LEU A 215 -6.87 -0.18 9.43
C LEU A 215 -5.38 0.15 9.26
N VAL A 216 -4.53 -0.87 9.25
CA VAL A 216 -3.10 -0.73 8.93
C VAL A 216 -2.89 -0.19 7.51
N GLY A 217 -3.65 -0.69 6.53
CA GLY A 217 -3.56 -0.22 5.14
C GLY A 217 -3.98 1.24 4.97
N ILE A 218 -5.01 1.69 5.70
CA ILE A 218 -5.44 3.08 5.73
C ILE A 218 -4.35 3.98 6.34
N ALA A 219 -3.83 3.61 7.52
CA ALA A 219 -2.75 4.36 8.16
C ALA A 219 -1.50 4.43 7.29
N PHE A 220 -1.15 3.32 6.65
CA PHE A 220 -0.02 3.24 5.71
C PHE A 220 -0.17 4.25 4.57
N GLN A 221 -1.36 4.33 3.95
CA GLN A 221 -1.59 5.27 2.86
C GLN A 221 -1.54 6.72 3.33
N MET A 222 -2.10 7.05 4.50
CA MET A 222 -2.00 8.41 5.07
C MET A 222 -0.55 8.87 5.25
N ILE A 223 0.32 7.96 5.69
CA ILE A 223 1.75 8.26 5.85
C ILE A 223 2.46 8.35 4.50
N ASP A 224 2.14 7.48 3.53
CA ASP A 224 2.71 7.54 2.17
C ASP A 224 2.35 8.87 1.49
N ASP A 225 1.10 9.32 1.61
CA ASP A 225 0.61 10.61 1.11
C ASP A 225 1.32 11.81 1.78
N LEU A 226 1.59 11.72 3.09
CA LEU A 226 2.34 12.75 3.80
C LEU A 226 3.79 12.80 3.31
N LEU A 227 4.43 11.65 3.14
CA LEU A 227 5.80 11.55 2.69
C LEU A 227 5.99 12.07 1.25
N ASP A 228 4.96 12.05 0.41
CA ASP A 228 5.02 12.67 -0.92
C ASP A 228 5.26 14.18 -0.84
N PHE A 229 4.88 14.86 0.26
CA PHE A 229 5.18 16.26 0.50
C PHE A 229 6.50 16.49 1.25
N ILE A 230 6.72 15.78 2.38
CA ILE A 230 7.81 16.08 3.31
C ILE A 230 9.02 15.16 3.20
N GLY A 231 8.89 14.03 2.50
CA GLY A 231 9.94 13.04 2.32
C GLY A 231 11.09 13.52 1.42
N THR A 232 12.03 12.63 1.16
CA THR A 232 13.13 12.83 0.23
C THR A 232 13.02 11.87 -0.96
N GLU A 233 13.56 12.25 -2.11
CA GLU A 233 13.55 11.38 -3.31
C GLU A 233 14.19 10.01 -3.04
N ASN A 234 15.25 9.98 -2.19
CA ASN A 234 15.93 8.73 -1.82
C ASN A 234 15.02 7.80 -0.99
N GLU A 235 14.14 8.33 -0.16
CA GLU A 235 13.18 7.56 0.65
C GLU A 235 12.02 7.05 -0.19
N LEU A 236 11.50 7.92 -1.07
CA LEU A 236 10.33 7.64 -1.91
C LEU A 236 10.68 6.77 -3.14
N GLY A 237 11.89 6.89 -3.68
CA GLY A 237 12.27 6.28 -4.95
C GLY A 237 11.58 6.91 -6.17
N LYS A 238 10.96 8.09 -5.99
CA LYS A 238 10.29 8.94 -6.99
C LYS A 238 10.51 10.41 -6.61
N PRO A 239 10.38 11.38 -7.53
CA PRO A 239 10.38 12.80 -7.19
C PRO A 239 9.28 13.15 -6.18
N VAL A 240 9.52 14.15 -5.33
CA VAL A 240 8.57 14.65 -4.33
C VAL A 240 7.42 15.41 -5.02
N GLY A 241 6.21 15.36 -4.45
CA GLY A 241 5.04 16.09 -4.94
C GLY A 241 4.39 15.49 -6.18
N GLN A 242 4.65 14.22 -6.49
CA GLN A 242 4.04 13.56 -7.67
C GLN A 242 2.53 13.45 -7.54
N ASP A 243 2.01 13.15 -6.36
CA ASP A 243 0.57 13.03 -6.15
C ASP A 243 -0.13 14.36 -6.49
N MET A 244 0.46 15.48 -6.06
CA MET A 244 -0.07 16.80 -6.38
C MET A 244 0.01 17.12 -7.89
N ARG A 245 1.11 16.73 -8.57
CA ARG A 245 1.25 16.92 -10.02
C ARG A 245 0.20 16.18 -10.81
N HIS A 246 -0.23 15.00 -10.32
CA HIS A 246 -1.32 14.21 -10.88
C HIS A 246 -2.71 14.66 -10.40
N GLY A 247 -2.77 15.74 -9.61
CA GLY A 247 -4.02 16.32 -9.11
C GLY A 247 -4.67 15.54 -7.97
N LYS A 248 -3.92 14.65 -7.30
CA LYS A 248 -4.43 13.90 -6.14
C LYS A 248 -4.51 14.84 -4.93
N ILE A 249 -5.72 15.01 -4.41
CA ILE A 249 -5.99 15.81 -3.22
C ILE A 249 -5.94 14.88 -2.01
N THR A 250 -4.81 14.87 -1.32
CA THR A 250 -4.56 13.96 -0.20
C THR A 250 -4.72 14.65 1.15
N LEU A 251 -4.77 13.87 2.25
CA LEU A 251 -5.05 14.38 3.60
C LEU A 251 -4.20 15.59 4.00
N PRO A 252 -2.87 15.63 3.75
CA PRO A 252 -2.07 16.81 4.08
C PRO A 252 -2.60 18.08 3.44
N LEU A 253 -3.05 18.02 2.18
CA LEU A 253 -3.59 19.17 1.48
C LEU A 253 -4.99 19.54 1.97
N ILE A 254 -5.85 18.55 2.23
CA ILE A 254 -7.19 18.77 2.80
C ILE A 254 -7.08 19.52 4.14
N GLU A 255 -6.21 19.08 5.02
CA GLU A 255 -5.99 19.72 6.32
C GLU A 255 -5.38 21.13 6.17
N LEU A 256 -4.45 21.31 5.23
CA LEU A 256 -3.84 22.63 4.97
C LEU A 256 -4.88 23.62 4.44
N ILE A 257 -5.75 23.23 3.51
CA ILE A 257 -6.84 24.08 2.99
C ILE A 257 -7.77 24.47 4.13
N ARG A 258 -8.18 23.54 5.00
CA ARG A 258 -9.02 23.84 6.17
C ARG A 258 -8.40 24.87 7.12
N VAL A 259 -7.07 24.79 7.34
CA VAL A 259 -6.36 25.78 8.17
C VAL A 259 -6.36 27.13 7.50
N PHE A 260 -6.11 27.22 6.19
CA PHE A 260 -6.12 28.49 5.46
C PHE A 260 -7.52 29.13 5.38
N GLU A 261 -8.58 28.32 5.32
CA GLU A 261 -9.95 28.83 5.34
C GLU A 261 -10.38 29.34 6.72
N ALA A 262 -9.82 28.75 7.79
CA ALA A 262 -10.11 29.17 9.16
C ALA A 262 -9.31 30.41 9.61
N ASP A 263 -8.13 30.61 9.04
CA ASP A 263 -7.31 31.81 9.28
C ASP A 263 -7.80 32.92 8.34
N GLU A 264 -7.80 34.20 8.82
CA GLU A 264 -8.12 35.40 8.01
C GLU A 264 -7.10 35.64 6.86
N GLU A 265 -6.21 34.68 6.59
CA GLU A 265 -5.24 34.66 5.48
C GLU A 265 -5.91 34.27 4.14
N SER A 266 -7.08 34.81 3.86
CA SER A 266 -7.87 34.54 2.65
C SER A 266 -7.09 34.73 1.33
N ASN A 267 -6.02 35.53 1.32
CA ASN A 267 -5.19 35.79 0.16
C ASN A 267 -4.33 34.56 -0.22
N LEU A 268 -3.79 33.82 0.75
CA LEU A 268 -2.97 32.62 0.50
C LEU A 268 -3.83 31.44 0.05
N ALA A 269 -4.98 31.23 0.71
CA ALA A 269 -5.97 30.23 0.28
C ALA A 269 -6.43 30.53 -1.15
N GLY A 270 -6.79 31.77 -1.45
CA GLY A 270 -7.24 32.19 -2.78
C GLY A 270 -6.15 31.99 -3.86
N TRP A 271 -4.89 32.30 -3.55
CA TRP A 271 -3.77 32.07 -4.45
C TRP A 271 -3.55 30.56 -4.71
N LEU A 272 -3.51 29.75 -3.66
CA LEU A 272 -3.36 28.30 -3.75
C LEU A 272 -4.48 27.68 -4.58
N LEU A 273 -5.73 28.03 -4.25
CA LEU A 273 -6.91 27.54 -4.96
C LEU A 273 -6.90 27.94 -6.44
N LYS A 274 -6.39 29.13 -6.78
CA LYS A 274 -6.24 29.58 -8.16
C LYS A 274 -5.20 28.72 -8.90
N LYS A 275 -3.99 28.57 -8.36
CA LYS A 275 -2.91 27.74 -8.94
C LYS A 275 -3.39 26.32 -9.23
N LEU A 276 -4.06 25.70 -8.27
CA LEU A 276 -4.57 24.35 -8.38
C LEU A 276 -5.73 24.21 -9.40
N LYS A 277 -6.60 25.21 -9.50
CA LYS A 277 -7.65 25.26 -10.52
C LYS A 277 -7.07 25.41 -11.94
N GLU A 278 -5.99 26.16 -12.07
CA GLU A 278 -5.28 26.35 -13.33
C GLU A 278 -4.37 25.13 -13.67
N ARG A 279 -4.29 24.17 -12.76
CA ARG A 279 -3.42 22.96 -12.84
C ARG A 279 -1.94 23.31 -13.01
N GLU A 280 -1.53 24.46 -12.52
CA GLU A 280 -0.15 24.94 -12.52
C GLU A 280 0.60 24.42 -11.29
N VAL A 281 1.02 23.14 -11.33
CA VAL A 281 1.78 22.50 -10.26
C VAL A 281 3.26 22.48 -10.62
N ASP A 282 3.94 23.57 -10.27
CA ASP A 282 5.38 23.74 -10.43
C ASP A 282 6.17 23.40 -9.16
N ASP A 283 7.50 23.41 -9.26
CA ASP A 283 8.38 23.13 -8.12
C ASP A 283 8.26 24.18 -7.01
N GLU A 284 7.94 25.43 -7.36
CA GLU A 284 7.74 26.53 -6.40
C GLU A 284 6.51 26.26 -5.54
N LEU A 285 5.40 25.82 -6.15
CA LEU A 285 4.20 25.44 -5.42
C LEU A 285 4.46 24.26 -4.49
N ILE A 286 5.15 23.21 -4.97
CA ILE A 286 5.48 22.04 -4.13
C ILE A 286 6.35 22.47 -2.93
N ALA A 287 7.37 23.30 -3.15
CA ALA A 287 8.21 23.83 -2.06
C ALA A 287 7.39 24.65 -1.04
N PHE A 288 6.48 25.49 -1.54
CA PHE A 288 5.56 26.26 -0.68
C PHE A 288 4.66 25.34 0.15
N LEU A 289 4.02 24.33 -0.47
CA LEU A 289 3.14 23.39 0.23
C LEU A 289 3.90 22.62 1.30
N ARG A 290 5.10 22.12 0.97
CA ARG A 290 5.99 21.45 1.93
C ARG A 290 6.27 22.33 3.15
N GLN A 291 6.65 23.59 2.92
CA GLN A 291 6.94 24.52 4.00
C GLN A 291 5.69 24.82 4.84
N ALA A 292 4.54 25.05 4.20
CA ALA A 292 3.28 25.34 4.88
C ALA A 292 2.80 24.16 5.74
N ILE A 293 2.90 22.93 5.23
CA ILE A 293 2.55 21.70 5.95
C ILE A 293 3.35 21.59 7.25
N VAL A 294 4.68 21.81 7.21
CA VAL A 294 5.54 21.74 8.39
C VAL A 294 5.29 22.91 9.33
N GLN A 295 5.22 24.14 8.83
CA GLN A 295 5.01 25.34 9.66
C GLN A 295 3.67 25.35 10.39
N ARG A 296 2.61 24.81 9.76
CA ARG A 296 1.27 24.70 10.35
C ARG A 296 1.06 23.40 11.12
N ARG A 297 2.12 22.56 11.26
CA ARG A 297 2.09 21.27 11.97
C ARG A 297 1.04 20.31 11.43
N ILE A 298 0.79 20.37 10.11
CA ILE A 298 -0.14 19.45 9.44
C ILE A 298 0.43 18.03 9.46
N ASP A 299 1.74 17.87 9.31
CA ASP A 299 2.44 16.60 9.40
C ASP A 299 2.19 15.89 10.74
N GLU A 300 2.21 16.63 11.86
CA GLU A 300 1.89 16.06 13.18
C GLU A 300 0.41 15.65 13.28
N ARG A 301 -0.51 16.44 12.70
CA ARG A 301 -1.94 16.08 12.66
C ARG A 301 -2.18 14.82 11.87
N VAL A 302 -1.63 14.71 10.65
CA VAL A 302 -1.75 13.52 9.80
C VAL A 302 -1.18 12.29 10.52
N LYS A 303 0.01 12.41 11.13
CA LYS A 303 0.61 11.34 11.94
C LYS A 303 -0.26 10.93 13.12
N SER A 304 -0.90 11.89 13.79
CA SER A 304 -1.83 11.60 14.89
C SER A 304 -3.06 10.84 14.42
N VAL A 305 -3.63 11.22 13.26
CA VAL A 305 -4.77 10.50 12.67
C VAL A 305 -4.35 9.08 12.25
N ALA A 306 -3.23 8.93 11.56
CA ALA A 306 -2.70 7.61 11.18
C ALA A 306 -2.46 6.73 12.42
N LYS A 307 -1.91 7.32 13.51
CA LYS A 307 -1.73 6.61 14.78
C LYS A 307 -3.03 6.11 15.37
N SER A 308 -4.13 6.87 15.32
CA SER A 308 -5.42 6.40 15.82
C SER A 308 -5.90 5.15 15.08
N PHE A 309 -5.71 5.07 13.76
CA PHE A 309 -6.00 3.86 12.99
C PHE A 309 -5.11 2.68 13.39
N ILE A 310 -3.83 2.91 13.71
CA ILE A 310 -2.93 1.87 14.23
C ILE A 310 -3.39 1.39 15.60
N ASP A 311 -3.77 2.29 16.51
CA ASP A 311 -4.25 1.93 17.83
C ASP A 311 -5.55 1.10 17.75
N ASP A 312 -6.46 1.46 16.85
CA ASP A 312 -7.68 0.68 16.57
C ASP A 312 -7.35 -0.68 15.94
N ALA A 313 -6.38 -0.75 15.03
CA ALA A 313 -5.89 -2.00 14.44
C ALA A 313 -5.35 -2.94 15.53
N ILE A 314 -4.54 -2.42 16.44
CA ILE A 314 -4.00 -3.20 17.57
C ILE A 314 -5.15 -3.69 18.48
N ASN A 315 -6.16 -2.85 18.72
CA ASN A 315 -7.31 -3.24 19.51
C ASN A 315 -8.11 -4.39 18.86
N ALA A 316 -8.25 -4.41 17.53
CA ALA A 316 -8.90 -5.49 16.80
C ALA A 316 -8.23 -6.86 17.03
N LEU A 317 -6.91 -6.89 17.28
CA LEU A 317 -6.17 -8.13 17.52
C LEU A 317 -6.36 -8.72 18.92
N ARG A 318 -6.86 -7.96 19.88
CA ARG A 318 -6.98 -8.42 21.29
C ARG A 318 -7.89 -9.63 21.48
N ASN A 319 -8.76 -9.91 20.51
CA ASN A 319 -9.63 -11.08 20.49
C ASN A 319 -8.96 -12.34 19.94
N LEU A 320 -7.71 -12.25 19.45
CA LEU A 320 -6.95 -13.41 18.99
C LEU A 320 -6.45 -14.24 20.18
N ARG A 321 -6.45 -15.55 20.02
CA ARG A 321 -5.95 -16.47 21.06
C ARG A 321 -4.42 -16.46 21.13
N GLY A 322 -3.90 -16.57 22.35
CA GLY A 322 -2.45 -16.59 22.59
C GLY A 322 -1.82 -15.20 22.49
N LYS A 323 -0.50 -15.15 22.36
CA LYS A 323 0.29 -13.90 22.32
C LYS A 323 1.07 -13.65 21.01
N ARG A 324 1.00 -14.58 20.07
CA ARG A 324 1.74 -14.43 18.79
C ARG A 324 1.29 -13.20 17.98
N TRP A 325 0.05 -12.71 18.19
CA TRP A 325 -0.47 -11.51 17.53
C TRP A 325 0.28 -10.22 17.93
N GLU A 326 0.99 -10.22 19.06
CA GLU A 326 1.79 -9.06 19.50
C GLU A 326 2.83 -8.65 18.46
N VAL A 327 3.29 -9.57 17.61
CA VAL A 327 4.20 -9.25 16.50
C VAL A 327 3.53 -8.37 15.45
N LEU A 328 2.26 -8.61 15.16
CA LEU A 328 1.49 -7.77 14.22
C LEU A 328 1.31 -6.36 14.78
N SER A 329 1.04 -6.23 16.08
CA SER A 329 0.95 -4.92 16.77
C SER A 329 2.27 -4.17 16.66
N HIS A 330 3.38 -4.87 16.84
CA HIS A 330 4.70 -4.28 16.76
C HIS A 330 5.05 -3.81 15.35
N VAL A 331 4.72 -4.60 14.33
CA VAL A 331 4.91 -4.20 12.92
C VAL A 331 4.00 -3.02 12.54
N ALA A 332 2.76 -3.00 13.03
CA ALA A 332 1.85 -1.89 12.79
C ALA A 332 2.36 -0.57 13.39
N SER A 333 2.89 -0.63 14.63
CA SER A 333 3.44 0.56 15.31
C SER A 333 4.58 1.25 14.55
N LEU A 334 5.23 0.56 13.61
CA LEU A 334 6.29 1.15 12.79
C LEU A 334 5.79 2.01 11.64
N ILE A 335 4.57 1.76 11.20
CA ILE A 335 4.05 2.45 10.02
C ILE A 335 3.93 3.95 10.29
N HIS A 336 3.62 4.35 11.51
CA HIS A 336 3.51 5.78 11.85
C HIS A 336 4.85 6.47 12.16
N GLU A 337 5.94 5.70 12.31
CA GLU A 337 7.28 6.23 12.53
C GLU A 337 8.02 6.58 11.22
N TRP A 338 7.37 6.35 10.10
CA TRP A 338 7.88 6.70 8.76
C TRP A 338 7.45 8.11 8.41
#